data_5ea1ea3e921b3b1cbfd982a62f221ffd
#
_entry.id   5ea1ea3e921b3b1cbfd982a62f221ffd
#
_cell.length_a   1.000
_cell.length_b   1.000
_cell.length_c   1.000
_cell.angle_alpha   90.00
_cell.angle_beta   90.00
_cell.angle_gamma   90.00
#
_symmetry.space_group_name_H-M   'P 1'
#
loop_
_entity.id
_entity.type
_entity.pdbx_description
1 polymer ?
#
loop_
_entity_poly.entity_id
_entity_poly.type
_entity_poly.pdbx_seq_one_letter_code
_entity_poly.pdbx_strand_id
1 'polypeptide(L)'
;MKKIFTILLLLLTLNAQAQRQQISYIEETKYWYYVYDEQGKKIGGLSRSSVGELKGWGCDFFVAKRYSYYHICDAKGKTLKTMNVSDVGEIVGVTSTAITSKKGSWIFTWNKEGKKINARTSNQ
;
A
#
# COMPACT_ATOMS: atom_id res chain seq x y z
N MET A 1 -26.80 24.79 -25.02
CA MET A 1 -25.68 25.32 -24.24
C MET A 1 -25.66 24.82 -22.82
N LYS A 2 -26.77 24.82 -22.11
CA LYS A 2 -26.80 24.35 -20.72
C LYS A 2 -26.43 22.89 -20.58
N LYS A 3 -26.77 22.07 -21.57
CA LYS A 3 -26.42 20.63 -21.55
C LYS A 3 -24.92 20.39 -21.65
N ILE A 4 -24.21 21.29 -22.33
CA ILE A 4 -22.74 21.17 -22.48
C ILE A 4 -22.05 21.38 -21.14
N PHE A 5 -22.53 22.31 -20.35
CA PHE A 5 -21.97 22.56 -19.01
C PHE A 5 -22.15 21.37 -18.09
N THR A 6 -23.30 20.71 -18.14
CA THR A 6 -23.59 19.55 -17.32
C THR A 6 -22.64 18.40 -17.66
N ILE A 7 -22.38 18.17 -18.94
CA ILE A 7 -21.47 17.12 -19.40
C ILE A 7 -20.05 17.42 -18.95
N LEU A 8 -19.61 18.67 -19.02
CA LEU A 8 -18.30 19.07 -18.55
C LEU A 8 -18.10 18.80 -17.06
N LEU A 9 -19.09 19.09 -16.26
CA LEU A 9 -19.03 18.82 -14.82
C LEU A 9 -18.89 17.33 -14.53
N LEU A 10 -19.63 16.49 -15.25
CA LEU A 10 -19.52 15.06 -15.10
C LEU A 10 -18.14 14.54 -15.48
N LEU A 11 -17.57 15.06 -16.54
CA LEU A 11 -16.21 14.68 -16.95
C LEU A 11 -15.18 15.07 -15.92
N LEU A 12 -15.31 16.24 -15.31
CA LEU A 12 -14.40 16.67 -14.24
C LEU A 12 -14.51 15.75 -13.02
N THR A 13 -15.70 15.34 -12.66
CA THR A 13 -15.93 14.42 -11.55
C THR A 13 -15.28 13.06 -11.83
N LEU A 14 -15.46 12.54 -13.04
CA LEU A 14 -14.85 11.28 -13.44
C LEU A 14 -13.32 11.37 -13.43
N ASN A 15 -12.75 12.46 -13.88
CA ASN A 15 -11.31 12.66 -13.84
C ASN A 15 -10.78 12.69 -12.42
N ALA A 16 -11.48 13.30 -11.50
CA ALA A 16 -11.08 13.31 -10.10
C ALA A 16 -11.05 11.90 -9.52
N GLN A 17 -12.03 11.08 -9.86
CA GLN A 17 -12.04 9.68 -9.42
C GLN A 17 -10.97 8.84 -10.13
N ALA A 18 -10.74 9.11 -11.40
CA ALA A 18 -9.72 8.40 -12.18
C ALA A 18 -8.30 8.70 -11.70
N GLN A 19 -8.10 9.76 -10.95
CA GLN A 19 -6.81 10.08 -10.36
C GLN A 19 -6.46 9.20 -9.16
N ARG A 20 -7.42 8.46 -8.62
CA ARG A 20 -7.13 7.46 -7.61
C ARG A 20 -6.35 6.33 -8.25
N GLN A 21 -5.08 6.27 -7.93
CA GLN A 21 -4.20 5.25 -8.45
C GLN A 21 -4.32 4.01 -7.59
N GLN A 22 -4.73 2.91 -8.20
CA GLN A 22 -4.79 1.62 -7.53
C GLN A 22 -3.69 0.73 -8.04
N ILE A 23 -3.04 0.05 -7.12
CA ILE A 23 -1.97 -0.88 -7.44
C ILE A 23 -2.59 -2.20 -7.90
N SER A 24 -2.26 -2.60 -9.11
CA SER A 24 -2.59 -3.92 -9.61
C SER A 24 -1.45 -4.90 -9.37
N TYR A 25 -0.22 -4.46 -9.56
CA TYR A 25 0.94 -5.33 -9.49
C TYR A 25 2.20 -4.53 -9.19
N ILE A 26 3.10 -5.13 -8.42
CA ILE A 26 4.44 -4.58 -8.20
C ILE A 26 5.44 -5.59 -8.75
N GLU A 27 6.20 -5.15 -9.76
CA GLU A 27 7.25 -5.94 -10.35
C GLU A 27 8.53 -5.76 -9.56
N GLU A 28 9.12 -6.87 -9.12
CA GLU A 28 10.42 -6.85 -8.46
C GLU A 28 11.49 -7.15 -9.50
N THR A 29 12.42 -6.22 -9.65
CA THR A 29 13.65 -6.47 -10.40
C THR A 29 14.81 -6.58 -9.40
N LYS A 30 16.02 -6.76 -9.89
CA LYS A 30 17.18 -6.89 -9.00
C LYS A 30 17.38 -5.67 -8.09
N TYR A 31 17.10 -4.46 -8.63
CA TYR A 31 17.39 -3.21 -7.91
C TYR A 31 16.18 -2.32 -7.72
N TRP A 32 15.07 -2.60 -8.39
CA TRP A 32 13.92 -1.71 -8.45
C TRP A 32 12.62 -2.44 -8.19
N TYR A 33 11.65 -1.69 -7.64
CA TYR A 33 10.24 -2.04 -7.65
C TYR A 33 9.53 -1.10 -8.61
N TYR A 34 8.73 -1.67 -9.52
CA TYR A 34 7.89 -0.90 -10.43
C TYR A 34 6.44 -1.18 -10.12
N VAL A 35 5.67 -0.12 -9.93
CA VAL A 35 4.27 -0.20 -9.53
C VAL A 35 3.39 0.05 -10.75
N TYR A 36 2.45 -0.85 -10.99
CA TYR A 36 1.53 -0.79 -12.12
C TYR A 36 0.10 -0.67 -11.65
N ASP A 37 -0.72 0.10 -12.40
CA ASP A 37 -2.13 0.26 -12.12
C ASP A 37 -2.97 -0.85 -12.81
N GLU A 38 -4.29 -0.72 -12.71
CA GLU A 38 -5.22 -1.71 -13.27
C GLU A 38 -5.21 -1.75 -14.80
N GLN A 39 -4.73 -0.69 -15.46
CA GLN A 39 -4.57 -0.66 -16.90
C GLN A 39 -3.21 -1.15 -17.35
N GLY A 40 -2.37 -1.61 -16.45
CA GLY A 40 -1.02 -2.03 -16.75
C GLY A 40 -0.03 -0.90 -16.95
N LYS A 41 -0.40 0.33 -16.56
CA LYS A 41 0.46 1.49 -16.69
C LYS A 41 1.37 1.59 -15.47
N LYS A 42 2.65 1.88 -15.72
CA LYS A 42 3.60 2.13 -14.64
C LYS A 42 3.28 3.47 -13.98
N ILE A 43 2.97 3.44 -12.70
CA ILE A 43 2.61 4.64 -11.92
C ILE A 43 3.64 5.00 -10.88
N GLY A 44 4.61 4.14 -10.63
CA GLY A 44 5.66 4.45 -9.67
C GLY A 44 6.85 3.53 -9.83
N GLY A 45 7.95 3.93 -9.22
CA GLY A 45 9.17 3.14 -9.18
C GLY A 45 10.04 3.64 -8.06
N LEU A 46 10.72 2.72 -7.39
CA LEU A 46 11.66 3.09 -6.34
C LEU A 46 12.73 2.03 -6.19
N SER A 47 13.85 2.46 -5.63
CA SER A 47 14.98 1.59 -5.38
C SER A 47 14.68 0.64 -4.23
N ARG A 48 14.98 -0.64 -4.43
CA ARG A 48 14.83 -1.64 -3.38
C ARG A 48 15.71 -1.34 -2.16
N SER A 49 16.85 -0.72 -2.38
CA SER A 49 17.75 -0.36 -1.28
C SER A 49 17.16 0.74 -0.38
N SER A 50 16.22 1.53 -0.90
CA SER A 50 15.59 2.61 -0.11
C SER A 50 14.53 2.08 0.86
N VAL A 51 13.80 1.04 0.48
CA VAL A 51 12.67 0.54 1.29
C VAL A 51 12.87 -0.88 1.78
N GLY A 52 13.72 -1.67 1.12
CA GLY A 52 14.02 -3.04 1.52
C GLY A 52 13.13 -4.06 0.84
N GLU A 53 12.82 -5.13 1.57
CA GLU A 53 12.09 -6.28 1.05
C GLU A 53 10.59 -6.03 1.02
N LEU A 54 9.96 -6.27 -0.13
CA LEU A 54 8.52 -6.12 -0.29
C LEU A 54 7.80 -7.20 0.52
N LYS A 55 6.83 -6.78 1.33
CA LYS A 55 6.02 -7.70 2.16
C LYS A 55 4.62 -7.90 1.59
N GLY A 56 4.13 -6.97 0.80
CA GLY A 56 2.82 -7.06 0.17
C GLY A 56 2.29 -5.70 -0.21
N TRP A 57 1.17 -5.68 -0.88
CA TRP A 57 0.53 -4.43 -1.27
C TRP A 57 -0.99 -4.51 -1.18
N GLY A 58 -1.58 -3.35 -0.91
CA GLY A 58 -3.02 -3.16 -0.92
C GLY A 58 -3.46 -2.43 -2.18
N CYS A 59 -4.62 -1.79 -2.11
CA CYS A 59 -5.16 -1.11 -3.30
C CYS A 59 -4.37 0.16 -3.67
N ASP A 60 -3.82 0.87 -2.68
CA ASP A 60 -3.13 2.15 -2.92
C ASP A 60 -1.87 2.32 -2.08
N PHE A 61 -1.38 1.25 -1.49
CA PHE A 61 -0.19 1.28 -0.66
C PHE A 61 0.57 -0.04 -0.80
N PHE A 62 1.84 -0.04 -0.43
CA PHE A 62 2.60 -1.27 -0.27
C PHE A 62 3.47 -1.18 0.99
N VAL A 63 3.92 -2.34 1.45
CA VAL A 63 4.72 -2.45 2.68
C VAL A 63 6.02 -3.16 2.35
N ALA A 64 7.12 -2.58 2.79
CA ALA A 64 8.45 -3.17 2.64
C ALA A 64 9.18 -3.13 3.98
N LYS A 65 10.09 -4.07 4.18
CA LYS A 65 10.89 -4.18 5.40
C LYS A 65 12.34 -3.84 5.11
N ARG A 66 12.87 -2.89 5.85
CA ARG A 66 14.30 -2.55 5.80
C ARG A 66 14.85 -2.50 7.21
N TYR A 67 15.76 -3.42 7.52
CA TYR A 67 16.35 -3.56 8.85
C TYR A 67 15.26 -3.76 9.92
N SER A 68 15.17 -2.86 10.89
CA SER A 68 14.23 -2.93 12.02
C SER A 68 12.89 -2.23 11.74
N TYR A 69 12.65 -1.79 10.51
CA TYR A 69 11.50 -0.96 10.19
C TYR A 69 10.70 -1.51 9.02
N TYR A 70 9.38 -1.35 9.13
CA TYR A 70 8.47 -1.50 8.00
C TYR A 70 8.14 -0.11 7.47
N HIS A 71 8.17 0.03 6.15
CA HIS A 71 7.77 1.26 5.46
C HIS A 71 6.45 1.02 4.75
N ILE A 72 5.45 1.84 5.07
CA ILE A 72 4.20 1.87 4.32
C ILE A 72 4.35 2.99 3.30
N CYS A 73 4.27 2.63 2.02
CA CYS A 73 4.50 3.55 0.91
C CYS A 73 3.24 3.69 0.07
N ASP A 74 3.06 4.86 -0.55
CA ASP A 74 1.98 5.04 -1.53
C ASP A 74 2.35 4.41 -2.87
N ALA A 75 1.44 4.48 -3.83
CA ALA A 75 1.64 3.86 -5.15
C ALA A 75 2.82 4.45 -5.92
N LYS A 76 3.24 5.67 -5.60
CA LYS A 76 4.37 6.33 -6.24
C LYS A 76 5.70 6.04 -5.55
N GLY A 77 5.66 5.35 -4.41
CA GLY A 77 6.86 4.98 -3.68
C GLY A 77 7.22 5.93 -2.54
N LYS A 78 6.37 6.90 -2.24
CA LYS A 78 6.59 7.81 -1.12
C LYS A 78 6.26 7.10 0.19
N THR A 79 7.15 7.18 1.17
CA THR A 79 6.93 6.61 2.50
C THR A 79 5.87 7.44 3.24
N LEU A 80 4.77 6.79 3.61
CA LEU A 80 3.68 7.41 4.35
C LEU A 80 3.86 7.25 5.86
N LYS A 81 4.37 6.09 6.28
CA LYS A 81 4.53 5.75 7.68
C LYS A 81 5.62 4.72 7.85
N THR A 82 6.35 4.83 8.94
CA THR A 82 7.36 3.85 9.34
C THR A 82 6.93 3.21 10.65
N MET A 83 7.02 1.88 10.73
CA MET A 83 6.67 1.13 11.94
C MET A 83 7.86 0.31 12.38
N ASN A 84 8.03 0.13 13.70
CA ASN A 84 9.07 -0.74 14.24
C ASN A 84 8.67 -2.21 14.10
N VAL A 85 9.56 -3.03 13.61
CA VAL A 85 9.35 -4.48 13.53
C VAL A 85 9.08 -5.08 14.92
N SER A 86 9.76 -4.57 15.94
CA SER A 86 9.58 -5.06 17.31
C SER A 86 8.16 -4.84 17.85
N ASP A 87 7.49 -3.78 17.39
CA ASP A 87 6.11 -3.49 17.79
C ASP A 87 5.09 -4.27 16.96
N VAL A 88 5.36 -4.44 15.68
CA VAL A 88 4.44 -5.04 14.72
C VAL A 88 4.55 -6.56 14.71
N GLY A 89 5.76 -7.07 14.79
CA GLY A 89 6.02 -8.50 14.60
C GLY A 89 6.22 -8.83 13.12
N GLU A 90 5.91 -10.05 12.75
CA GLU A 90 6.04 -10.52 11.37
C GLU A 90 4.77 -10.22 10.58
N ILE A 91 4.91 -9.54 9.45
CA ILE A 91 3.78 -9.33 8.55
C ILE A 91 3.48 -10.63 7.81
N VAL A 92 2.26 -11.13 7.97
CA VAL A 92 1.83 -12.41 7.39
C VAL A 92 0.83 -12.21 6.25
N GLY A 93 0.31 -11.03 6.07
CA GLY A 93 -0.60 -10.75 4.96
C GLY A 93 -0.90 -9.27 4.81
N VAL A 94 -1.20 -8.87 3.59
CA VAL A 94 -1.65 -7.52 3.25
C VAL A 94 -2.87 -7.66 2.37
N THR A 95 -3.94 -7.00 2.76
CA THR A 95 -5.18 -6.96 1.97
C THR A 95 -5.30 -5.60 1.29
N SER A 96 -6.41 -5.36 0.61
CA SER A 96 -6.62 -4.08 -0.08
C SER A 96 -6.50 -2.88 0.84
N THR A 97 -6.87 -3.00 2.13
CA THR A 97 -6.93 -1.88 3.06
C THR A 97 -6.21 -2.10 4.38
N ALA A 98 -5.68 -3.30 4.63
CA ALA A 98 -5.17 -3.64 5.96
C ALA A 98 -3.91 -4.50 5.89
N ILE A 99 -3.17 -4.48 6.98
CA ILE A 99 -1.94 -5.24 7.17
C ILE A 99 -2.17 -6.16 8.37
N THR A 100 -1.87 -7.45 8.22
CA THR A 100 -1.96 -8.42 9.31
C THR A 100 -0.56 -8.84 9.72
N SER A 101 -0.29 -8.78 11.02
CA SER A 101 0.99 -9.22 11.57
C SER A 101 0.78 -10.19 12.72
N LYS A 102 1.83 -10.96 13.01
CA LYS A 102 1.82 -11.93 14.10
C LYS A 102 3.02 -11.66 15.00
N LYS A 103 2.75 -11.53 16.28
CA LYS A 103 3.80 -11.33 17.28
C LYS A 103 3.53 -12.27 18.46
N GLY A 104 4.34 -13.32 18.59
CA GLY A 104 4.09 -14.36 19.57
C GLY A 104 2.75 -15.03 19.31
N SER A 105 1.88 -15.03 20.31
CA SER A 105 0.53 -15.58 20.20
C SER A 105 -0.51 -14.54 19.76
N TRP A 106 -0.08 -13.32 19.44
CA TRP A 106 -0.98 -12.25 19.06
C TRP A 106 -1.05 -12.09 17.55
N ILE A 107 -2.25 -11.80 17.06
CA ILE A 107 -2.49 -11.39 15.68
C ILE A 107 -3.01 -9.96 15.71
N PHE A 108 -2.30 -9.07 15.01
CA PHE A 108 -2.63 -7.65 14.94
C PHE A 108 -3.11 -7.30 13.54
N THR A 109 -4.10 -6.43 13.46
CA THR A 109 -4.52 -5.81 12.21
C THR A 109 -4.20 -4.32 12.28
N TRP A 110 -3.54 -3.82 11.24
CA TRP A 110 -3.13 -2.42 11.11
C TRP A 110 -3.78 -1.81 9.90
N ASN A 111 -4.12 -0.54 9.96
CA ASN A 111 -4.56 0.17 8.76
C ASN A 111 -3.34 0.69 7.99
N LYS A 112 -3.58 1.26 6.82
CA LYS A 112 -2.50 1.77 5.96
C LYS A 112 -1.81 3.01 6.53
N GLU A 113 -2.38 3.64 7.54
CA GLU A 113 -1.77 4.73 8.28
C GLU A 113 -0.85 4.23 9.40
N GLY A 114 -0.71 2.91 9.53
CA GLY A 114 0.15 2.32 10.55
C GLY A 114 -0.45 2.28 11.95
N LYS A 115 -1.76 2.37 12.05
CA LYS A 115 -2.47 2.34 13.32
C LYS A 115 -3.06 0.96 13.55
N LYS A 116 -2.86 0.41 14.75
CA LYS A 116 -3.42 -0.89 15.14
C LYS A 116 -4.93 -0.74 15.34
N ILE A 117 -5.71 -1.48 14.56
CA ILE A 117 -7.17 -1.42 14.61
C ILE A 117 -7.79 -2.64 15.28
N ASN A 118 -7.04 -3.73 15.43
CA ASN A 118 -7.50 -4.92 16.10
C ASN A 118 -6.33 -5.74 16.64
N ALA A 119 -6.58 -6.46 17.72
CA ALA A 119 -5.63 -7.41 18.29
C ALA A 119 -6.42 -8.59 18.84
N ARG A 120 -5.99 -9.79 18.53
CA ARG A 120 -6.59 -11.02 19.04
C ARG A 120 -5.52 -12.07 19.27
N THR A 121 -5.81 -13.05 20.08
CA THR A 121 -4.91 -14.21 20.24
C THR A 121 -5.09 -15.17 19.09
N SER A 122 -4.00 -15.82 18.72
CA SER A 122 -4.02 -16.85 17.69
C SER A 122 -4.84 -18.06 18.17
N ASN A 123 -5.68 -18.59 17.30
CA ASN A 123 -6.36 -19.84 17.56
C ASN A 123 -5.35 -20.99 17.42
N GLN A 124 -5.47 -21.97 18.30
CA GLN A 124 -4.62 -23.14 18.24
C GLN A 124 -5.41 -24.39 17.99
#